data_0dd2ecda4fd2dcca3f4c5aee61bdb371
#
_entry.id   0dd2ecda4fd2dcca3f4c5aee61bdb371
#
_cell.length_a   1.000
_cell.length_b   1.000
_cell.length_c   1.000
_cell.angle_alpha   90.00
_cell.angle_beta   90.00
_cell.angle_gamma   90.00
#
_symmetry.space_group_name_H-M   'P 1'
#
loop_
_entity.id
_entity.type
_entity.pdbx_description
1 polymer ?
#
loop_
_entity_poly.entity_id
_entity_poly.type
_entity_poly.pdbx_seq_one_letter_code
_entity_poly.pdbx_strand_id
1 'polypeptide(L)'
;MDRVDAHDPSRPRLPPGQIVTRKWPVLHYGTVPAVDLSAWRFEVTGAVDRPLSLSWDELHAMPHRETTCDIHCVTRWSRYDNVFEGVPVQAVLERAGVKPQAGYVMVHAAQEYTTNLPLGDLDLPANLLAFRHNGEPLAPEHGGPVRLLVPHLYFWKSAKWVTGFELLGEDYPGFWEQNGYHMRGDPWREERYGRPDPVRMRRGPR
;
A
#
# COMPACT_ATOMS: atom_id res chain seq x y z
N MET A 1 -20.57 8.33 -5.16
CA MET A 1 -19.23 7.79 -4.86
C MET A 1 -19.09 6.45 -5.58
N ASP A 2 -18.01 6.26 -6.31
CA ASP A 2 -17.71 5.01 -7.01
C ASP A 2 -17.36 3.90 -6.00
N ARG A 3 -17.72 2.64 -6.30
CA ARG A 3 -17.53 1.49 -5.38
C ARG A 3 -16.91 0.31 -6.11
N VAL A 4 -15.94 -0.31 -5.48
CA VAL A 4 -15.27 -1.53 -5.96
C VAL A 4 -15.34 -2.60 -4.89
N ASP A 5 -15.69 -3.82 -5.28
CA ASP A 5 -15.54 -5.03 -4.47
C ASP A 5 -14.25 -5.72 -4.90
N ALA A 6 -13.31 -5.84 -3.98
CA ALA A 6 -12.01 -6.46 -4.22
C ALA A 6 -12.01 -7.98 -4.03
N HIS A 7 -13.13 -8.60 -3.73
CA HIS A 7 -13.23 -10.04 -3.60
C HIS A 7 -13.07 -10.72 -4.96
N ASP A 8 -12.19 -11.72 -5.01
CA ASP A 8 -11.99 -12.57 -6.18
C ASP A 8 -12.77 -13.88 -5.99
N PRO A 9 -13.88 -14.08 -6.73
CA PRO A 9 -14.72 -15.28 -6.57
C PRO A 9 -14.05 -16.57 -7.09
N SER A 10 -12.94 -16.46 -7.82
CA SER A 10 -12.23 -17.62 -8.38
C SER A 10 -11.37 -18.36 -7.35
N ARG A 11 -11.21 -17.80 -6.13
CA ARG A 11 -10.36 -18.37 -5.09
C ARG A 11 -11.05 -18.36 -3.72
N PRO A 12 -10.62 -19.24 -2.78
CA PRO A 12 -11.18 -19.25 -1.43
C PRO A 12 -11.04 -17.88 -0.77
N ARG A 13 -12.09 -17.39 -0.09
CA ARG A 13 -12.07 -16.11 0.62
C ARG A 13 -11.00 -16.07 1.71
N LEU A 14 -10.79 -17.18 2.42
CA LEU A 14 -9.72 -17.31 3.42
C LEU A 14 -8.48 -17.94 2.80
N PRO A 15 -7.35 -17.22 2.75
CA PRO A 15 -6.09 -17.78 2.30
C PRO A 15 -5.58 -18.91 3.21
N PRO A 16 -4.73 -19.83 2.73
CA PRO A 16 -4.12 -20.88 3.54
C PRO A 16 -3.40 -20.32 4.76
N GLY A 17 -3.48 -21.03 5.89
CA GLY A 17 -2.79 -20.67 7.12
C GLY A 17 -3.26 -19.39 7.82
N GLN A 18 -4.45 -18.87 7.45
CA GLN A 18 -5.07 -17.70 8.07
C GLN A 18 -6.20 -18.12 9.03
N ILE A 19 -6.47 -17.26 10.01
CA ILE A 19 -7.59 -17.39 10.97
C ILE A 19 -8.42 -16.11 10.91
N VAL A 20 -9.74 -16.23 10.78
CA VAL A 20 -10.64 -15.08 10.75
C VAL A 20 -10.77 -14.45 12.12
N THR A 21 -10.69 -13.13 12.18
CA THR A 21 -10.90 -12.34 13.40
C THR A 21 -11.78 -11.11 13.12
N ARG A 22 -12.53 -10.68 14.13
CA ARG A 22 -13.26 -9.40 14.09
C ARG A 22 -12.39 -8.22 14.54
N LYS A 23 -11.27 -8.51 15.24
CA LYS A 23 -10.34 -7.48 15.71
C LYS A 23 -9.48 -7.00 14.55
N TRP A 24 -9.06 -5.76 14.64
CA TRP A 24 -7.98 -5.22 13.80
C TRP A 24 -6.76 -4.97 14.68
N PRO A 25 -5.83 -5.95 14.79
CA PRO A 25 -4.64 -5.78 15.62
C PRO A 25 -3.79 -4.60 15.13
N VAL A 26 -3.29 -3.80 16.07
CA VAL A 26 -2.35 -2.71 15.77
C VAL A 26 -0.95 -3.28 15.75
N LEU A 27 -0.35 -3.29 14.58
CA LEU A 27 1.02 -3.77 14.33
C LEU A 27 1.74 -2.73 13.47
N HIS A 28 2.89 -2.25 13.92
CA HIS A 28 3.77 -1.36 13.17
C HIS A 28 5.20 -1.46 13.69
N TYR A 29 6.14 -1.02 12.90
CA TYR A 29 7.51 -0.77 13.33
C TYR A 29 7.62 0.66 13.85
N GLY A 30 8.45 0.89 14.87
CA GLY A 30 8.64 2.21 15.47
C GLY A 30 7.42 2.72 16.25
N THR A 31 7.22 4.02 16.28
CA THR A 31 6.14 4.72 16.99
C THR A 31 5.09 5.24 16.02
N VAL A 32 3.88 5.53 16.49
CA VAL A 32 2.87 6.25 15.69
C VAL A 32 3.35 7.68 15.48
N PRO A 33 3.57 8.13 14.23
CA PRO A 33 4.07 9.49 13.98
C PRO A 33 2.98 10.54 14.25
N ALA A 34 3.39 11.69 14.77
CA ALA A 34 2.58 12.89 14.74
C ALA A 34 2.71 13.52 13.35
N VAL A 35 1.64 13.51 12.56
CA VAL A 35 1.64 14.04 11.20
C VAL A 35 1.09 15.47 11.20
N ASP A 36 1.90 16.43 10.81
CA ASP A 36 1.46 17.81 10.55
C ASP A 36 0.94 17.89 9.09
N LEU A 37 -0.38 17.98 8.93
CA LEU A 37 -1.02 18.06 7.62
C LEU A 37 -0.64 19.31 6.83
N SER A 38 -0.26 20.39 7.47
CA SER A 38 0.15 21.63 6.79
C SER A 38 1.50 21.46 6.07
N ALA A 39 2.38 20.66 6.64
CA ALA A 39 3.70 20.34 6.07
C ALA A 39 3.71 19.02 5.27
N TRP A 40 2.70 18.17 5.44
CA TRP A 40 2.65 16.87 4.78
C TRP A 40 2.56 16.98 3.26
N ARG A 41 3.28 16.11 2.57
CA ARG A 41 3.26 16.00 1.10
C ARG A 41 3.18 14.53 0.69
N PHE A 42 2.49 14.30 -0.41
CA PHE A 42 2.53 13.04 -1.13
C PHE A 42 3.29 13.22 -2.44
N GLU A 43 4.40 12.52 -2.58
CA GLU A 43 5.29 12.69 -3.71
C GLU A 43 5.19 11.52 -4.69
N VAL A 44 5.24 11.81 -5.99
CA VAL A 44 5.41 10.79 -7.03
C VAL A 44 6.63 11.16 -7.87
N THR A 45 7.61 10.27 -7.88
CA THR A 45 8.92 10.49 -8.50
C THR A 45 9.36 9.31 -9.38
N GLY A 46 10.58 9.36 -9.90
CA GLY A 46 11.16 8.28 -10.71
C GLY A 46 10.70 8.31 -12.16
N ALA A 47 10.32 7.15 -12.69
CA ALA A 47 9.95 6.97 -14.09
C ALA A 47 8.51 7.49 -14.40
N VAL A 48 8.31 8.80 -14.27
CA VAL A 48 7.07 9.52 -14.56
C VAL A 48 7.33 10.71 -15.50
N ASP A 49 6.31 11.15 -16.24
CA ASP A 49 6.40 12.32 -17.10
C ASP A 49 6.31 13.63 -16.30
N ARG A 50 5.50 13.62 -15.25
CA ARG A 50 5.21 14.76 -14.37
C ARG A 50 5.38 14.35 -12.91
N PRO A 51 6.55 14.58 -12.30
CA PRO A 51 6.69 14.39 -10.86
C PRO A 51 5.64 15.21 -10.11
N LEU A 52 5.06 14.62 -9.07
CA LEU A 52 4.02 15.26 -8.26
C LEU A 52 4.55 15.53 -6.84
N SER A 53 4.09 16.64 -6.27
CA SER A 53 4.19 16.93 -4.84
C SER A 53 2.85 17.51 -4.41
N LEU A 54 1.97 16.67 -3.85
CA LEU A 54 0.60 17.02 -3.49
C LEU A 54 0.52 17.35 -2.01
N SER A 55 -0.05 18.50 -1.66
CA SER A 55 -0.48 18.78 -0.29
C SER A 55 -1.62 17.84 0.13
N TRP A 56 -1.92 17.82 1.43
CA TRP A 56 -3.09 17.10 1.96
C TRP A 56 -4.38 17.52 1.25
N ASP A 57 -4.62 18.83 1.12
CA ASP A 57 -5.84 19.36 0.52
C ASP A 57 -5.93 19.01 -0.97
N GLU A 58 -4.80 19.07 -1.71
CA GLU A 58 -4.77 18.69 -3.13
C GLU A 58 -5.03 17.19 -3.34
N LEU A 59 -4.48 16.32 -2.49
CA LEU A 59 -4.77 14.90 -2.54
C LEU A 59 -6.24 14.64 -2.17
N HIS A 60 -6.71 15.24 -1.09
CA HIS A 60 -8.08 15.03 -0.59
C HIS A 60 -9.16 15.61 -1.52
N ALA A 61 -8.83 16.59 -2.36
CA ALA A 61 -9.73 17.14 -3.38
C ALA A 61 -9.89 16.25 -4.63
N MET A 62 -9.04 15.20 -4.78
CA MET A 62 -9.18 14.25 -5.90
C MET A 62 -10.43 13.39 -5.75
N PRO A 63 -10.93 12.76 -6.84
CA PRO A 63 -12.09 11.87 -6.76
C PRO A 63 -11.89 10.74 -5.75
N HIS A 64 -12.91 10.47 -4.95
CA HIS A 64 -12.90 9.40 -3.95
C HIS A 64 -13.62 8.16 -4.45
N ARG A 65 -13.20 7.01 -3.91
CA ARG A 65 -13.80 5.68 -4.14
C ARG A 65 -13.92 4.93 -2.83
N GLU A 66 -14.95 4.11 -2.70
CA GLU A 66 -15.04 3.07 -1.68
C GLU A 66 -14.56 1.73 -2.24
N THR A 67 -13.74 1.02 -1.47
CA THR A 67 -13.34 -0.35 -1.75
C THR A 67 -13.76 -1.24 -0.59
N THR A 68 -14.61 -2.24 -0.88
CA THR A 68 -14.91 -3.32 0.04
C THR A 68 -13.90 -4.44 -0.15
N CYS A 69 -13.27 -4.90 0.93
CA CYS A 69 -12.23 -5.92 0.84
C CYS A 69 -12.04 -6.69 2.15
N ASP A 70 -11.36 -7.82 2.03
CA ASP A 70 -10.77 -8.51 3.16
C ASP A 70 -9.29 -8.11 3.30
N ILE A 71 -8.78 -8.09 4.52
CA ILE A 71 -7.37 -7.84 4.78
C ILE A 71 -6.71 -9.06 5.42
N HIS A 72 -5.48 -9.37 4.98
CA HIS A 72 -4.75 -10.56 5.36
C HIS A 72 -3.37 -10.18 5.90
N CYS A 73 -3.11 -10.46 7.17
CA CYS A 73 -1.81 -10.15 7.77
C CYS A 73 -0.87 -11.36 7.69
N VAL A 74 0.41 -11.09 7.47
CA VAL A 74 1.47 -12.12 7.50
C VAL A 74 1.50 -12.88 8.84
N THR A 75 1.04 -12.25 9.94
CA THR A 75 0.93 -12.86 11.27
C THR A 75 -0.31 -13.73 11.45
N ARG A 76 -0.88 -14.25 10.35
CA ARG A 76 -1.90 -15.30 10.26
C ARG A 76 -3.32 -14.92 10.66
N TRP A 77 -3.68 -13.65 10.69
CA TRP A 77 -5.07 -13.24 10.86
C TRP A 77 -5.63 -12.59 9.60
N SER A 78 -6.91 -12.80 9.37
CA SER A 78 -7.70 -12.14 8.31
C SER A 78 -8.90 -11.46 8.93
N ARG A 79 -9.23 -10.27 8.45
CA ARG A 79 -10.44 -9.55 8.81
C ARG A 79 -11.26 -9.29 7.56
N TYR A 80 -12.53 -9.67 7.63
CA TYR A 80 -13.46 -9.60 6.51
C TYR A 80 -14.25 -8.27 6.49
N ASP A 81 -14.83 -8.00 5.33
CA ASP A 81 -15.83 -6.95 5.11
C ASP A 81 -15.35 -5.56 5.57
N ASN A 82 -14.12 -5.19 5.21
CA ASN A 82 -13.62 -3.84 5.44
C ASN A 82 -14.07 -2.94 4.30
N VAL A 83 -14.57 -1.75 4.64
CA VAL A 83 -14.87 -0.69 3.67
C VAL A 83 -13.86 0.43 3.87
N PHE A 84 -13.01 0.64 2.88
CA PHE A 84 -12.07 1.76 2.87
C PHE A 84 -12.55 2.82 1.89
N GLU A 85 -12.34 4.10 2.24
CA GLU A 85 -12.59 5.24 1.37
C GLU A 85 -11.30 6.03 1.18
N GLY A 86 -11.04 6.45 -0.06
CA GLY A 86 -9.85 7.23 -0.39
C GLY A 86 -9.74 7.58 -1.85
N VAL A 87 -8.61 8.11 -2.24
CA VAL A 87 -8.27 8.40 -3.64
C VAL A 87 -7.80 7.12 -4.33
N PRO A 88 -8.37 6.74 -5.51
CA PRO A 88 -7.85 5.66 -6.31
C PRO A 88 -6.38 5.88 -6.66
N VAL A 89 -5.54 4.87 -6.44
CA VAL A 89 -4.11 4.94 -6.83
C VAL A 89 -3.98 5.25 -8.31
N GLN A 90 -4.84 4.68 -9.15
CA GLN A 90 -4.87 4.92 -10.59
C GLN A 90 -4.96 6.40 -10.95
N ALA A 91 -5.79 7.17 -10.26
CA ALA A 91 -5.95 8.61 -10.52
C ALA A 91 -4.64 9.39 -10.25
N VAL A 92 -3.86 8.97 -9.26
CA VAL A 92 -2.54 9.56 -8.97
C VAL A 92 -1.52 9.17 -10.03
N LEU A 93 -1.49 7.89 -10.43
CA LEU A 93 -0.59 7.39 -11.49
C LEU A 93 -0.87 8.05 -12.84
N GLU A 94 -2.13 8.19 -13.23
CA GLU A 94 -2.57 8.91 -14.44
C GLU A 94 -2.13 10.38 -14.43
N ARG A 95 -2.28 11.05 -13.29
CA ARG A 95 -1.85 12.44 -13.12
C ARG A 95 -0.33 12.59 -13.26
N ALA A 96 0.45 11.63 -12.77
CA ALA A 96 1.90 11.60 -12.88
C ALA A 96 2.38 11.25 -14.30
N GLY A 97 1.62 10.44 -15.06
CA GLY A 97 2.01 9.94 -16.37
C GLY A 97 3.15 8.93 -16.26
N VAL A 98 2.80 7.68 -15.95
CA VAL A 98 3.80 6.61 -15.76
C VAL A 98 4.48 6.28 -17.09
N LYS A 99 5.82 6.27 -17.11
CA LYS A 99 6.60 5.97 -18.31
C LYS A 99 6.66 4.45 -18.58
N PRO A 100 6.78 4.03 -19.84
CA PRO A 100 6.77 2.61 -20.22
C PRO A 100 7.85 1.74 -19.56
N GLN A 101 8.98 2.34 -19.15
CA GLN A 101 10.06 1.61 -18.48
C GLN A 101 9.79 1.36 -16.99
N ALA A 102 8.75 1.93 -16.39
CA ALA A 102 8.37 1.66 -15.01
C ALA A 102 7.76 0.25 -14.90
N GLY A 103 8.41 -0.63 -14.16
CA GLY A 103 7.93 -1.98 -13.88
C GLY A 103 7.57 -2.18 -12.41
N TYR A 104 8.07 -1.32 -11.53
CA TYR A 104 7.97 -1.44 -10.08
C TYR A 104 7.77 -0.10 -9.41
N VAL A 105 7.35 -0.16 -8.16
CA VAL A 105 7.18 1.03 -7.33
C VAL A 105 7.80 0.77 -5.96
N MET A 106 8.63 1.70 -5.49
CA MET A 106 8.96 1.81 -4.08
C MET A 106 7.94 2.74 -3.43
N VAL A 107 7.20 2.21 -2.47
CA VAL A 107 6.28 2.98 -1.63
C VAL A 107 7.05 3.52 -0.45
N HIS A 108 7.02 4.83 -0.26
CA HIS A 108 7.63 5.53 0.87
C HIS A 108 6.59 5.90 1.92
N ALA A 109 6.95 5.81 3.18
CA ALA A 109 6.10 6.16 4.29
C ALA A 109 6.91 6.84 5.42
N ALA A 110 6.24 7.35 6.43
CA ALA A 110 6.91 7.98 7.56
C ALA A 110 7.88 7.00 8.25
N GLN A 111 8.88 7.57 8.96
CA GLN A 111 9.92 6.82 9.70
C GLN A 111 10.76 5.90 8.79
N GLU A 112 11.04 6.35 7.59
CA GLU A 112 11.88 5.63 6.60
C GLU A 112 11.35 4.24 6.24
N TYR A 113 10.07 3.97 6.53
CA TYR A 113 9.43 2.74 6.11
C TYR A 113 9.24 2.72 4.60
N THR A 114 9.59 1.61 3.98
CA THR A 114 9.41 1.38 2.55
C THR A 114 8.83 -0.02 2.30
N THR A 115 8.14 -0.19 1.18
CA THR A 115 7.77 -1.50 0.64
C THR A 115 7.71 -1.43 -0.88
N ASN A 116 8.18 -2.48 -1.55
CA ASN A 116 8.15 -2.57 -3.00
C ASN A 116 6.85 -3.20 -3.49
N LEU A 117 6.46 -2.87 -4.72
CA LEU A 117 5.36 -3.50 -5.45
C LEU A 117 5.70 -3.61 -6.94
N PRO A 118 5.35 -4.70 -7.64
CA PRO A 118 5.17 -4.64 -9.08
C PRO A 118 4.14 -3.56 -9.44
N LEU A 119 4.40 -2.77 -10.47
CA LEU A 119 3.47 -1.73 -10.90
C LEU A 119 2.07 -2.29 -11.22
N GLY A 120 2.00 -3.48 -11.83
CA GLY A 120 0.73 -4.13 -12.10
C GLY A 120 -0.06 -4.54 -10.86
N ASP A 121 0.60 -4.78 -9.71
CA ASP A 121 -0.07 -5.01 -8.43
C ASP A 121 -0.53 -3.68 -7.78
N LEU A 122 0.15 -2.55 -8.07
CA LEU A 122 -0.26 -1.24 -7.57
C LEU A 122 -1.37 -0.60 -8.41
N ASP A 123 -1.34 -0.78 -9.74
CA ASP A 123 -2.30 -0.19 -10.68
C ASP A 123 -3.57 -1.04 -10.82
N LEU A 124 -4.25 -1.29 -9.71
CA LEU A 124 -5.51 -2.03 -9.69
C LEU A 124 -6.67 -1.15 -9.20
N PRO A 125 -7.90 -1.36 -9.72
CA PRO A 125 -9.07 -0.56 -9.35
C PRO A 125 -9.40 -0.56 -7.86
N ALA A 126 -9.06 -1.63 -7.13
CA ALA A 126 -9.33 -1.77 -5.71
C ALA A 126 -8.35 -1.01 -4.80
N ASN A 127 -7.23 -0.52 -5.35
CA ASN A 127 -6.17 0.10 -4.56
C ASN A 127 -6.45 1.58 -4.30
N LEU A 128 -6.24 2.00 -3.05
CA LEU A 128 -6.53 3.36 -2.58
C LEU A 128 -5.36 3.96 -1.80
N LEU A 129 -5.26 5.28 -1.87
CA LEU A 129 -4.73 6.09 -0.79
C LEU A 129 -5.90 6.38 0.17
N ALA A 130 -6.05 5.54 1.19
CA ALA A 130 -7.22 5.51 2.05
C ALA A 130 -7.07 6.43 3.26
N PHE A 131 -8.12 7.21 3.56
CA PHE A 131 -8.20 8.08 4.75
C PHE A 131 -9.33 7.70 5.70
N ARG A 132 -10.30 6.85 5.27
CA ARG A 132 -11.39 6.37 6.12
C ARG A 132 -11.49 4.85 6.09
N HIS A 133 -12.05 4.31 7.16
CA HIS A 133 -12.34 2.89 7.29
C HIS A 133 -13.68 2.72 8.00
N ASN A 134 -14.59 1.94 7.40
CA ASN A 134 -15.96 1.71 7.89
C ASN A 134 -16.70 3.00 8.25
N GLY A 135 -16.58 4.04 7.42
CA GLY A 135 -17.24 5.32 7.60
C GLY A 135 -16.54 6.31 8.54
N GLU A 136 -15.52 5.89 9.30
CA GLU A 136 -14.78 6.72 10.23
C GLU A 136 -13.40 7.12 9.68
N PRO A 137 -12.84 8.29 10.05
CA PRO A 137 -11.47 8.63 9.75
C PRO A 137 -10.51 7.53 10.23
N LEU A 138 -9.45 7.25 9.47
CA LEU A 138 -8.43 6.30 9.89
C LEU A 138 -7.75 6.77 11.18
N ALA A 139 -7.79 5.93 12.22
CA ALA A 139 -7.06 6.17 13.44
C ALA A 139 -5.54 6.23 13.17
N PRO A 140 -4.78 7.07 13.88
CA PRO A 140 -3.33 7.21 13.67
C PRO A 140 -2.58 5.88 13.70
N GLU A 141 -2.89 4.99 14.65
CA GLU A 141 -2.28 3.67 14.80
C GLU A 141 -2.60 2.70 13.64
N HIS A 142 -3.66 2.96 12.89
CA HIS A 142 -4.03 2.22 11.67
C HIS A 142 -3.53 2.88 10.37
N GLY A 143 -2.74 3.96 10.49
CA GLY A 143 -2.08 4.60 9.36
C GLY A 143 -2.69 5.93 8.93
N GLY A 144 -3.60 6.51 9.76
CA GLY A 144 -4.07 7.87 9.52
C GLY A 144 -2.93 8.91 9.56
N PRO A 145 -3.01 10.00 8.78
CA PRO A 145 -4.15 10.45 7.98
C PRO A 145 -4.38 9.68 6.68
N VAL A 146 -3.35 9.04 6.12
CA VAL A 146 -3.46 8.28 4.86
C VAL A 146 -2.60 7.03 4.89
N ARG A 147 -3.18 5.92 4.44
CA ARG A 147 -2.46 4.67 4.19
C ARG A 147 -2.66 4.20 2.76
N LEU A 148 -1.70 3.44 2.25
CA LEU A 148 -1.92 2.64 1.05
C LEU A 148 -2.81 1.44 1.39
N LEU A 149 -3.75 1.12 0.50
CA LEU A 149 -4.55 -0.10 0.51
C LEU A 149 -4.23 -0.92 -0.75
N VAL A 150 -3.73 -2.14 -0.57
CA VAL A 150 -3.48 -3.15 -1.62
C VAL A 150 -4.05 -4.47 -1.10
N PRO A 151 -5.36 -4.72 -1.25
CA PRO A 151 -6.07 -5.76 -0.50
C PRO A 151 -5.71 -7.18 -0.92
N HIS A 152 -5.25 -7.40 -2.15
CA HIS A 152 -4.91 -8.72 -2.69
C HIS A 152 -3.54 -9.24 -2.24
N LEU A 153 -2.75 -8.41 -1.54
CA LEU A 153 -1.46 -8.79 -0.96
C LEU A 153 -1.50 -8.79 0.57
N TYR A 154 -0.52 -9.44 1.20
CA TYR A 154 -0.40 -9.33 2.65
C TYR A 154 -0.28 -7.88 3.10
N PHE A 155 -0.90 -7.54 4.22
CA PHE A 155 -1.20 -6.19 4.65
C PHE A 155 0.01 -5.31 5.01
N TRP A 156 1.24 -5.87 5.06
CA TRP A 156 2.44 -5.03 5.14
C TRP A 156 2.71 -4.26 3.85
N LYS A 157 2.20 -4.74 2.69
CA LYS A 157 2.23 -4.02 1.41
C LYS A 157 1.32 -2.79 1.40
N SER A 158 0.33 -2.76 2.27
CA SER A 158 -0.55 -1.62 2.52
C SER A 158 0.08 -0.68 3.54
N ALA A 159 1.11 0.06 3.13
CA ALA A 159 1.91 0.93 4.01
C ALA A 159 1.06 1.96 4.77
N LYS A 160 1.28 2.08 6.08
CA LYS A 160 0.72 3.14 6.93
C LYS A 160 1.49 4.44 6.71
N TRP A 161 0.83 5.58 6.95
CA TRP A 161 1.47 6.91 6.92
C TRP A 161 2.26 7.14 5.63
N VAL A 162 1.68 6.72 4.51
CA VAL A 162 2.33 6.78 3.19
C VAL A 162 2.61 8.23 2.80
N THR A 163 3.79 8.46 2.21
CA THR A 163 4.27 9.79 1.80
C THR A 163 4.62 9.85 0.31
N GLY A 164 4.67 8.73 -0.40
CA GLY A 164 4.96 8.81 -1.83
C GLY A 164 5.17 7.48 -2.53
N PHE A 165 5.30 7.60 -3.85
CA PHE A 165 5.65 6.53 -4.78
C PHE A 165 6.88 6.93 -5.60
N GLU A 166 7.84 6.04 -5.69
CA GLU A 166 8.97 6.16 -6.62
C GLU A 166 8.85 5.06 -7.68
N LEU A 167 8.62 5.45 -8.94
CA LEU A 167 8.43 4.54 -10.07
C LEU A 167 9.80 4.08 -10.59
N LEU A 168 10.02 2.78 -10.66
CA LEU A 168 11.31 2.16 -10.91
C LEU A 168 11.26 1.16 -12.08
N GLY A 169 12.38 1.02 -12.80
CA GLY A 169 12.54 -0.01 -13.84
C GLY A 169 12.87 -1.39 -13.28
N GLU A 170 13.44 -1.46 -12.08
CA GLU A 170 13.86 -2.69 -11.41
C GLU A 170 13.24 -2.79 -10.02
N ASP A 171 13.08 -4.05 -9.54
CA ASP A 171 12.55 -4.33 -8.21
C ASP A 171 13.64 -4.25 -7.13
N TYR A 172 13.39 -3.46 -6.09
CA TYR A 172 14.26 -3.35 -4.93
C TYR A 172 13.50 -3.68 -3.65
N PRO A 173 14.11 -4.41 -2.68
CA PRO A 173 13.45 -4.76 -1.45
C PRO A 173 13.22 -3.51 -0.57
N GLY A 174 11.99 -3.35 -0.06
CA GLY A 174 11.67 -2.41 0.99
C GLY A 174 12.07 -2.90 2.37
N PHE A 175 11.57 -2.24 3.42
CA PHE A 175 11.99 -2.50 4.81
C PHE A 175 11.80 -3.96 5.25
N TRP A 176 10.59 -4.52 5.13
CA TRP A 176 10.35 -5.90 5.57
C TRP A 176 10.95 -6.93 4.63
N GLU A 177 11.00 -6.64 3.33
CA GLU A 177 11.62 -7.50 2.33
C GLU A 177 13.14 -7.65 2.60
N GLN A 178 13.82 -6.58 3.03
CA GLN A 178 15.23 -6.65 3.48
C GLN A 178 15.37 -7.46 4.77
N ASN A 179 14.32 -7.53 5.59
CA ASN A 179 14.27 -8.31 6.82
C ASN A 179 13.72 -9.74 6.61
N GLY A 180 13.68 -10.23 5.36
CA GLY A 180 13.37 -11.62 5.03
C GLY A 180 11.90 -11.90 4.68
N TYR A 181 11.06 -10.87 4.49
CA TYR A 181 9.72 -11.06 3.95
C TYR A 181 9.78 -11.25 2.44
N HIS A 182 8.71 -11.85 1.89
CA HIS A 182 8.62 -12.11 0.46
C HIS A 182 8.50 -10.81 -0.36
N MET A 183 9.14 -10.76 -1.54
CA MET A 183 9.15 -9.56 -2.39
C MET A 183 7.75 -9.12 -2.83
N ARG A 184 6.83 -10.07 -3.14
CA ARG A 184 5.47 -9.77 -3.57
C ARG A 184 4.45 -9.91 -2.43
N GLY A 185 4.40 -11.05 -1.74
CA GLY A 185 3.55 -11.25 -0.58
C GLY A 185 2.10 -11.63 -0.89
N ASP A 186 1.86 -12.55 -1.82
CA ASP A 186 0.52 -13.10 -2.12
C ASP A 186 0.04 -14.04 -0.99
N PRO A 187 -1.09 -13.74 -0.30
CA PRO A 187 -1.59 -14.56 0.79
C PRO A 187 -2.04 -15.96 0.36
N TRP A 188 -2.58 -16.11 -0.85
CA TRP A 188 -3.08 -17.41 -1.36
C TRP A 188 -1.97 -18.36 -1.78
N ARG A 189 -0.78 -17.80 -2.02
CA ARG A 189 0.45 -18.57 -2.28
C ARG A 189 1.32 -18.75 -1.03
N GLU A 190 0.84 -18.25 0.13
CA GLU A 190 1.59 -18.21 1.39
C GLU A 190 2.98 -17.54 1.27
N GLU A 191 3.10 -16.53 0.42
CA GLU A 191 4.32 -15.76 0.19
C GLU A 191 4.64 -14.84 1.39
N ARG A 192 4.86 -15.44 2.58
CA ARG A 192 5.16 -14.72 3.83
C ARG A 192 6.61 -14.29 3.88
N TYR A 193 7.51 -15.22 3.59
CA TYR A 193 8.96 -15.05 3.73
C TYR A 193 9.65 -15.47 2.44
N GLY A 194 10.78 -14.82 2.15
CA GLY A 194 11.62 -15.08 1.02
C GLY A 194 13.03 -14.59 1.32
N ARG A 195 14.00 -14.99 0.49
CA ARG A 195 15.33 -14.39 0.52
C ARG A 195 15.44 -13.45 -0.68
N PRO A 196 15.52 -12.13 -0.48
CA PRO A 196 15.85 -11.22 -1.57
C PRO A 196 17.19 -11.58 -2.17
N ASP A 197 17.36 -11.37 -3.48
CA ASP A 197 18.64 -11.55 -4.14
C ASP A 197 19.71 -10.66 -3.45
N PRO A 198 20.82 -11.22 -2.94
CA PRO A 198 21.87 -10.48 -2.27
C PRO A 198 22.48 -9.35 -3.12
N VAL A 199 22.43 -9.46 -4.44
CA VAL A 199 22.90 -8.41 -5.37
C VAL A 199 21.97 -7.21 -5.37
N ARG A 200 20.66 -7.41 -5.26
CA ARG A 200 19.65 -6.33 -5.19
C ARG A 200 19.63 -5.62 -3.84
N MET A 201 19.95 -6.32 -2.75
CA MET A 201 20.05 -5.70 -1.42
C MET A 201 21.15 -4.62 -1.32
N ARG A 202 22.18 -4.66 -2.18
CA ARG A 202 23.29 -3.70 -2.18
C ARG A 202 23.05 -2.46 -3.03
N ARG A 203 21.98 -2.43 -3.81
CA ARG A 203 21.60 -1.31 -4.69
C ARG A 203 20.27 -0.71 -4.24
N GLY A 204 20.22 -0.16 -3.03
CA GLY A 204 19.08 0.66 -2.61
C GLY A 204 18.91 1.87 -3.53
N PRO A 205 17.69 2.46 -3.61
CA PRO A 205 17.48 3.69 -4.36
C PRO A 205 18.43 4.79 -3.84
N ARG A 206 19.00 5.56 -4.75
CA ARG A 206 19.91 6.69 -4.43
C ARG A 206 19.11 7.93 -4.09
#